data_dd1996bc369b6b7ad0530e41232e5f4a
#
_entry.id   dd1996bc369b6b7ad0530e41232e5f4a
#
_cell.length_a   1.000
_cell.length_b   1.000
_cell.length_c   1.000
_cell.angle_alpha   90.00
_cell.angle_beta   90.00
_cell.angle_gamma   90.00
#
_symmetry.space_group_name_H-M   'P 1'
#
loop_
_entity.id
_entity.type
_entity.pdbx_description
1 polymer ?
#
loop_
_entity_poly.entity_id
_entity_poly.type
_entity_poly.pdbx_seq_one_letter_code
_entity_poly.pdbx_strand_id
1 'polypeptide(L)'
;MRTNVRRNTSGFTLVEVVISLLILAIAAAGLVSFLISIQYMAEDNLYESTALTVAISTLEQMKSMATENLENSMNSAEFELNTGVSGIQVLALEEANELSVPIVTNTETPKSVAIVLTPNIESIAGDTQFWLRVQYQYNHPRNDRTRTKVIGCIRSRVNSY
;
A
#
# COMPACT_ATOMS: atom_id res chain seq x y z
N MET A 1 -60.96 35.02 34.33
CA MET A 1 -60.75 33.54 34.39
C MET A 1 -59.29 33.23 34.06
N ARG A 2 -58.43 32.87 35.04
CA ARG A 2 -57.02 32.47 34.79
C ARG A 2 -56.97 30.93 34.85
N THR A 3 -56.73 30.32 33.72
CA THR A 3 -56.51 28.87 33.62
C THR A 3 -55.09 28.56 34.07
N ASN A 4 -54.93 27.95 35.24
CA ASN A 4 -53.68 27.41 35.73
C ASN A 4 -53.34 26.12 34.93
N VAL A 5 -52.45 26.26 33.95
CA VAL A 5 -51.85 25.11 33.27
C VAL A 5 -50.83 24.48 34.24
N ARG A 6 -51.21 23.37 34.91
CA ARG A 6 -50.32 22.55 35.68
C ARG A 6 -49.33 21.88 34.67
N ARG A 7 -48.07 22.34 34.64
CA ARG A 7 -46.99 21.65 33.99
C ARG A 7 -46.69 20.39 34.82
N ASN A 8 -47.02 19.20 34.27
CA ASN A 8 -46.56 17.95 34.80
C ASN A 8 -45.05 17.85 34.54
N THR A 9 -44.24 18.14 35.56
CA THR A 9 -42.82 17.82 35.56
C THR A 9 -42.67 16.39 36.02
N SER A 10 -42.76 15.43 35.10
CA SER A 10 -42.32 14.05 35.35
C SER A 10 -40.81 14.05 35.45
N GLY A 11 -40.25 13.80 36.64
CA GLY A 11 -38.83 13.61 36.85
C GLY A 11 -38.38 12.24 36.26
N PHE A 12 -37.14 12.16 35.78
CA PHE A 12 -36.54 10.89 35.35
C PHE A 12 -36.50 9.88 36.50
N THR A 13 -36.88 8.68 36.20
CA THR A 13 -36.76 7.56 37.16
C THR A 13 -35.30 7.06 37.19
N LEU A 14 -34.85 6.60 38.37
CA LEU A 14 -33.49 6.03 38.51
C LEU A 14 -33.24 4.89 37.53
N VAL A 15 -34.27 4.10 37.23
CA VAL A 15 -34.20 2.99 36.26
C VAL A 15 -33.94 3.51 34.83
N GLU A 16 -34.57 4.59 34.45
CA GLU A 16 -34.42 5.20 33.11
C GLU A 16 -33.01 5.76 32.91
N VAL A 17 -32.43 6.37 33.97
CA VAL A 17 -31.02 6.82 33.93
C VAL A 17 -30.06 5.63 33.78
N VAL A 18 -30.27 4.55 34.53
CA VAL A 18 -29.43 3.35 34.43
C VAL A 18 -29.49 2.70 33.04
N ILE A 19 -30.69 2.58 32.47
CA ILE A 19 -30.87 2.03 31.12
C ILE A 19 -30.22 2.95 30.09
N SER A 20 -30.35 4.26 30.19
CA SER A 20 -29.73 5.20 29.28
C SER A 20 -28.21 5.15 29.34
N LEU A 21 -27.63 5.01 30.52
CA LEU A 21 -26.18 4.83 30.69
C LEU A 21 -25.69 3.52 30.09
N LEU A 22 -26.46 2.43 30.23
CA LEU A 22 -26.14 1.14 29.64
C LEU A 22 -26.10 1.24 28.10
N ILE A 23 -27.12 1.82 27.51
CA ILE A 23 -27.18 2.02 26.05
C ILE A 23 -26.02 2.90 25.58
N LEU A 24 -25.72 3.97 26.29
CA LEU A 24 -24.60 4.86 25.98
C LEU A 24 -23.25 4.10 26.06
N ALA A 25 -23.05 3.26 27.06
CA ALA A 25 -21.83 2.48 27.21
C ALA A 25 -21.64 1.50 26.05
N ILE A 26 -22.71 0.82 25.62
CA ILE A 26 -22.66 -0.11 24.46
C ILE A 26 -22.35 0.66 23.17
N ALA A 27 -23.00 1.80 22.96
CA ALA A 27 -22.76 2.65 21.80
C ALA A 27 -21.31 3.17 21.77
N ALA A 28 -20.79 3.63 22.91
CA ALA A 28 -19.40 4.09 23.02
C ALA A 28 -18.40 2.97 22.73
N ALA A 29 -18.61 1.76 23.24
CA ALA A 29 -17.76 0.60 22.95
C ALA A 29 -17.76 0.25 21.46
N GLY A 30 -18.91 0.32 20.78
CA GLY A 30 -19.05 0.13 19.35
C GLY A 30 -18.26 1.18 18.54
N LEU A 31 -18.34 2.44 18.92
CA LEU A 31 -17.58 3.53 18.26
C LEU A 31 -16.06 3.35 18.41
N VAL A 32 -15.59 2.98 19.59
CA VAL A 32 -14.15 2.71 19.81
C VAL A 32 -13.67 1.55 18.93
N SER A 33 -14.42 0.45 18.88
CA SER A 33 -14.09 -0.69 18.03
C SER A 33 -14.04 -0.32 16.54
N PHE A 34 -14.95 0.54 16.10
CA PHE A 34 -14.98 1.04 14.72
C PHE A 34 -13.77 1.93 14.39
N LEU A 35 -13.39 2.85 15.28
CA LEU A 35 -12.21 3.68 15.11
C LEU A 35 -10.93 2.87 15.01
N ILE A 36 -10.79 1.85 15.85
CA ILE A 36 -9.66 0.92 15.80
C ILE A 36 -9.63 0.21 14.43
N SER A 37 -10.76 -0.25 13.92
CA SER A 37 -10.83 -0.92 12.62
C SER A 37 -10.43 0.00 11.46
N ILE A 38 -10.83 1.28 11.50
CA ILE A 38 -10.42 2.27 10.49
C ILE A 38 -8.91 2.49 10.50
N GLN A 39 -8.29 2.60 11.69
CA GLN A 39 -6.83 2.77 11.79
C GLN A 39 -6.10 1.60 11.14
N TYR A 40 -6.60 0.38 11.31
CA TYR A 40 -6.00 -0.80 10.70
C TYR A 40 -6.10 -0.83 9.19
N MET A 41 -7.27 -0.46 8.67
CA MET A 41 -7.45 -0.33 7.22
C MET A 41 -6.55 0.76 6.62
N ALA A 42 -6.36 1.86 7.33
CA ALA A 42 -5.49 2.94 6.91
C ALA A 42 -4.01 2.51 6.86
N GLU A 43 -3.55 1.76 7.87
CA GLU A 43 -2.19 1.21 7.87
C GLU A 43 -1.99 0.23 6.72
N ASP A 44 -2.90 -0.72 6.50
CA ASP A 44 -2.79 -1.69 5.40
C ASP A 44 -2.76 -1.00 4.03
N ASN A 45 -3.63 -0.02 3.81
CA ASN A 45 -3.65 0.78 2.59
C ASN A 45 -2.34 1.55 2.38
N LEU A 46 -1.73 2.05 3.45
CA LEU A 46 -0.45 2.76 3.37
C LEU A 46 0.67 1.82 2.89
N TYR A 47 0.75 0.62 3.46
CA TYR A 47 1.74 -0.39 3.05
C TYR A 47 1.52 -0.83 1.60
N GLU A 48 0.28 -1.13 1.22
CA GLU A 48 -0.06 -1.51 -0.16
C GLU A 48 0.28 -0.39 -1.15
N SER A 49 -0.11 0.84 -0.85
CA SER A 49 0.13 1.98 -1.74
C SER A 49 1.62 2.29 -1.89
N THR A 50 2.41 2.15 -0.82
CA THR A 50 3.85 2.30 -0.86
C THR A 50 4.49 1.24 -1.74
N ALA A 51 4.14 -0.04 -1.54
CA ALA A 51 4.66 -1.14 -2.34
C ALA A 51 4.27 -1.00 -3.82
N LEU A 52 3.03 -0.61 -4.10
CA LEU A 52 2.55 -0.36 -5.46
C LEU A 52 3.30 0.80 -6.12
N THR A 53 3.54 1.90 -5.39
CA THR A 53 4.25 3.07 -5.93
C THR A 53 5.68 2.71 -6.33
N VAL A 54 6.39 1.93 -5.51
CA VAL A 54 7.74 1.46 -5.83
C VAL A 54 7.71 0.52 -7.03
N ALA A 55 6.76 -0.40 -7.11
CA ALA A 55 6.62 -1.31 -8.24
C ALA A 55 6.31 -0.56 -9.56
N ILE A 56 5.41 0.44 -9.52
CA ILE A 56 5.11 1.29 -10.67
C ILE A 56 6.35 2.09 -11.10
N SER A 57 7.07 2.69 -10.15
CA SER A 57 8.31 3.44 -10.44
C SER A 57 9.35 2.54 -11.11
N THR A 58 9.51 1.30 -10.64
CA THR A 58 10.39 0.31 -11.26
C THR A 58 9.96 0.00 -12.69
N LEU A 59 8.67 -0.27 -12.90
CA LEU A 59 8.12 -0.56 -14.22
C LEU A 59 8.28 0.62 -15.19
N GLU A 60 8.07 1.85 -14.73
CA GLU A 60 8.25 3.07 -15.53
C GLU A 60 9.72 3.30 -15.91
N GLN A 61 10.65 3.05 -15.00
CA GLN A 61 12.07 3.10 -15.29
C GLN A 61 12.45 2.06 -16.35
N MET A 62 12.02 0.80 -16.20
CA MET A 62 12.21 -0.24 -17.22
C MET A 62 11.62 0.19 -18.57
N LYS A 63 10.43 0.78 -18.56
CA LYS A 63 9.75 1.26 -19.77
C LYS A 63 10.48 2.44 -20.43
N SER A 64 11.14 3.30 -19.68
CA SER A 64 11.85 4.49 -20.19
C SER A 64 13.26 4.20 -20.69
N MET A 65 13.84 3.03 -20.35
CA MET A 65 15.19 2.66 -20.79
C MET A 65 15.29 2.53 -22.30
N ALA A 66 16.47 2.77 -22.86
CA ALA A 66 16.74 2.47 -24.26
C ALA A 66 16.63 0.94 -24.50
N THR A 67 16.26 0.54 -25.72
CA THR A 67 16.09 -0.89 -26.08
C THR A 67 17.38 -1.67 -25.84
N GLU A 68 18.52 -1.09 -26.21
CA GLU A 68 19.85 -1.67 -26.00
C GLU A 68 20.16 -1.93 -24.52
N ASN A 69 19.78 -0.99 -23.64
CA ASN A 69 19.96 -1.16 -22.19
C ASN A 69 19.07 -2.27 -21.63
N LEU A 70 17.84 -2.44 -22.14
CA LEU A 70 16.97 -3.55 -21.75
C LEU A 70 17.58 -4.89 -22.16
N GLU A 71 18.14 -5.00 -23.37
CA GLU A 71 18.83 -6.20 -23.83
C GLU A 71 20.08 -6.51 -22.99
N ASN A 72 20.85 -5.48 -22.66
CA ASN A 72 22.01 -5.62 -21.79
C ASN A 72 21.59 -6.08 -20.39
N SER A 73 20.50 -5.52 -19.84
CA SER A 73 19.96 -5.96 -18.55
C SER A 73 19.50 -7.42 -18.57
N MET A 74 18.86 -7.87 -19.65
CA MET A 74 18.50 -9.29 -19.82
C MET A 74 19.73 -10.19 -19.86
N ASN A 75 20.79 -9.76 -20.55
CA ASN A 75 22.04 -10.55 -20.69
C ASN A 75 22.86 -10.59 -19.40
N SER A 76 22.86 -9.49 -18.65
CA SER A 76 23.56 -9.41 -17.34
C SER A 76 22.74 -9.97 -16.18
N ALA A 77 21.43 -10.20 -16.38
CA ALA A 77 20.46 -10.53 -15.37
C ALA A 77 20.38 -9.48 -14.23
N GLU A 78 20.76 -8.23 -14.50
CA GLU A 78 20.77 -7.14 -13.55
C GLU A 78 20.04 -5.91 -14.09
N PHE A 79 19.39 -5.16 -13.20
CA PHE A 79 18.67 -3.94 -13.52
C PHE A 79 19.00 -2.84 -12.50
N GLU A 80 19.39 -1.67 -12.97
CA GLU A 80 19.67 -0.51 -12.12
C GLU A 80 18.38 0.27 -11.83
N LEU A 81 17.96 0.26 -10.57
CA LEU A 81 16.80 1.01 -10.08
C LEU A 81 17.27 2.29 -9.39
N ASN A 82 16.79 3.45 -9.85
CA ASN A 82 16.95 4.70 -9.13
C ASN A 82 15.75 4.90 -8.19
N THR A 83 15.96 4.71 -6.90
CA THR A 83 14.90 4.85 -5.89
C THR A 83 14.65 6.30 -5.46
N GLY A 84 15.49 7.24 -5.92
CA GLY A 84 15.39 8.66 -5.53
C GLY A 84 15.73 8.95 -4.08
N VAL A 85 15.43 8.04 -3.17
CA VAL A 85 15.66 8.19 -1.71
C VAL A 85 16.95 7.53 -1.27
N SER A 86 17.22 6.34 -1.79
CA SER A 86 18.40 5.53 -1.42
C SER A 86 19.48 5.52 -2.51
N GLY A 87 19.29 6.27 -3.60
CA GLY A 87 20.20 6.29 -4.75
C GLY A 87 19.93 5.15 -5.73
N ILE A 88 20.96 4.78 -6.48
CA ILE A 88 20.88 3.68 -7.45
C ILE A 88 21.07 2.36 -6.72
N GLN A 89 20.14 1.43 -6.91
CA GLN A 89 20.23 0.04 -6.44
C GLN A 89 20.25 -0.90 -7.64
N VAL A 90 21.11 -1.89 -7.60
CA VAL A 90 21.15 -2.96 -8.60
C VAL A 90 20.21 -4.06 -8.14
N LEU A 91 19.22 -4.37 -8.95
CA LEU A 91 18.27 -5.45 -8.73
C LEU A 91 18.62 -6.64 -9.65
N ALA A 92 18.68 -7.83 -9.10
CA ALA A 92 18.76 -9.04 -9.91
C ALA A 92 17.42 -9.30 -10.60
N LEU A 93 17.44 -9.58 -11.90
CA LEU A 93 16.24 -9.97 -12.65
C LEU A 93 15.83 -11.39 -12.25
N GLU A 94 14.53 -11.63 -12.21
CA GLU A 94 13.92 -12.91 -11.82
C GLU A 94 14.20 -13.35 -10.37
N GLU A 95 14.93 -12.56 -9.60
CA GLU A 95 15.23 -12.83 -8.21
C GLU A 95 14.48 -11.88 -7.27
N ALA A 96 14.34 -12.29 -6.01
CA ALA A 96 13.70 -11.52 -4.97
C ALA A 96 14.68 -10.48 -4.38
N ASN A 97 14.41 -9.20 -4.62
CA ASN A 97 15.24 -8.10 -4.13
C ASN A 97 14.51 -7.39 -2.98
N GLU A 98 15.11 -7.36 -1.81
CA GLU A 98 14.54 -6.68 -0.64
C GLU A 98 14.88 -5.20 -0.63
N LEU A 99 13.84 -4.37 -0.56
CA LEU A 99 13.95 -2.92 -0.38
C LEU A 99 13.29 -2.49 0.92
N SER A 100 13.97 -1.66 1.68
CA SER A 100 13.40 -1.00 2.85
C SER A 100 13.02 0.44 2.50
N VAL A 101 11.72 0.71 2.42
CA VAL A 101 11.20 2.04 2.08
C VAL A 101 10.74 2.74 3.34
N PRO A 102 11.31 3.90 3.69
CA PRO A 102 10.87 4.66 4.85
C PRO A 102 9.49 5.24 4.60
N ILE A 103 8.58 5.04 5.56
CA ILE A 103 7.29 5.73 5.59
C ILE A 103 7.45 6.96 6.48
N VAL A 104 7.16 8.12 5.92
CA VAL A 104 7.10 9.35 6.70
C VAL A 104 5.84 9.30 7.56
N THR A 105 6.02 8.95 8.83
CA THR A 105 4.99 9.08 9.85
C THR A 105 5.32 10.26 10.74
N ASN A 106 4.31 10.98 11.22
CA ASN A 106 4.48 12.08 12.19
C ASN A 106 4.94 11.60 13.59
N THR A 107 5.41 10.35 13.69
CA THR A 107 5.92 9.75 14.91
C THR A 107 7.45 9.87 14.96
N GLU A 108 8.01 10.02 16.14
CA GLU A 108 9.46 10.18 16.38
C GLU A 108 10.32 9.01 15.86
N THR A 109 9.70 7.86 15.59
CA THR A 109 10.38 6.69 15.02
C THR A 109 9.93 6.49 13.58
N PRO A 110 10.83 6.65 12.59
CA PRO A 110 10.50 6.36 11.20
C PRO A 110 10.18 4.85 11.05
N LYS A 111 8.98 4.54 10.59
CA LYS A 111 8.64 3.18 10.19
C LYS A 111 9.14 2.94 8.77
N SER A 112 9.63 1.75 8.48
CA SER A 112 9.97 1.32 7.13
C SER A 112 9.12 0.13 6.73
N VAL A 113 8.80 0.04 5.44
CA VAL A 113 8.16 -1.13 4.83
C VAL A 113 9.24 -1.93 4.12
N ALA A 114 9.36 -3.21 4.47
CA ALA A 114 10.14 -4.14 3.68
C ALA A 114 9.29 -4.59 2.47
N ILE A 115 9.80 -4.31 1.28
CA ILE A 115 9.17 -4.66 0.01
C ILE A 115 10.12 -5.58 -0.72
N VAL A 116 9.64 -6.71 -1.20
CA VAL A 116 10.40 -7.59 -2.07
C VAL A 116 9.95 -7.35 -3.51
N LEU A 117 10.88 -6.97 -4.38
CA LEU A 117 10.64 -6.77 -5.80
C LEU A 117 11.31 -7.89 -6.60
N THR A 118 10.57 -8.44 -7.58
CA THR A 118 11.11 -9.38 -8.57
C THR A 118 10.82 -8.82 -9.96
N PRO A 119 11.74 -8.01 -10.50
CA PRO A 119 11.63 -7.51 -11.87
C PRO A 119 11.90 -8.64 -12.87
N ASN A 120 11.16 -8.64 -13.98
CA ASN A 120 11.34 -9.60 -15.07
C ASN A 120 11.18 -8.89 -16.41
N ILE A 121 12.08 -9.20 -17.34
CA ILE A 121 12.09 -8.73 -18.73
C ILE A 121 12.10 -9.94 -19.64
N GLU A 122 11.09 -10.10 -20.46
CA GLU A 122 10.95 -11.22 -21.36
C GLU A 122 10.77 -10.72 -22.80
N SER A 123 11.54 -11.25 -23.75
CA SER A 123 11.36 -10.97 -25.17
C SER A 123 10.21 -11.82 -25.73
N ILE A 124 9.31 -11.18 -26.47
CA ILE A 124 8.18 -11.83 -27.13
C ILE A 124 8.11 -11.47 -28.62
N ALA A 125 7.38 -12.27 -29.38
CA ALA A 125 7.09 -12.04 -30.79
C ALA A 125 8.34 -11.85 -31.69
N GLY A 126 9.35 -12.70 -31.54
CA GLY A 126 10.56 -12.68 -32.38
C GLY A 126 11.40 -11.42 -32.16
N ASP A 127 11.61 -11.05 -30.92
CA ASP A 127 12.40 -9.91 -30.47
C ASP A 127 11.87 -8.52 -30.90
N THR A 128 10.59 -8.44 -31.28
CA THR A 128 9.98 -7.16 -31.64
C THR A 128 9.31 -6.46 -30.45
N GLN A 129 9.10 -7.16 -29.36
CA GLN A 129 8.43 -6.65 -28.18
C GLN A 129 9.07 -7.20 -26.89
N PHE A 130 9.01 -6.42 -25.84
CA PHE A 130 9.39 -6.81 -24.50
C PHE A 130 8.18 -6.88 -23.59
N TRP A 131 8.06 -7.94 -22.82
CA TRP A 131 7.14 -8.01 -21.71
C TRP A 131 7.87 -7.64 -20.42
N LEU A 132 7.52 -6.49 -19.86
CA LEU A 132 8.07 -5.97 -18.63
C LEU A 132 7.11 -6.31 -17.50
N ARG A 133 7.59 -7.03 -16.50
CA ARG A 133 6.79 -7.40 -15.32
C ARG A 133 7.55 -7.07 -14.05
N VAL A 134 6.82 -6.64 -13.04
CA VAL A 134 7.34 -6.47 -11.68
C VAL A 134 6.39 -7.18 -10.73
N GLN A 135 6.86 -8.24 -10.12
CA GLN A 135 6.18 -8.85 -8.98
C GLN A 135 6.64 -8.12 -7.73
N TYR A 136 5.71 -7.74 -6.88
CA TYR A 136 6.04 -7.14 -5.61
C TYR A 136 5.32 -7.85 -4.46
N GLN A 137 6.00 -7.93 -3.34
CA GLN A 137 5.52 -8.56 -2.13
C GLN A 137 5.75 -7.61 -0.96
N TYR A 138 4.81 -7.58 -0.05
CA TYR A 138 4.94 -6.86 1.22
C TYR A 138 4.27 -7.65 2.34
N ASN A 139 4.79 -7.49 3.55
CA ASN A 139 4.21 -8.12 4.71
C ASN A 139 3.15 -7.22 5.32
N HIS A 140 2.00 -7.81 5.60
CA HIS A 140 0.94 -7.10 6.30
C HIS A 140 1.40 -6.79 7.74
N PRO A 141 1.25 -5.52 8.23
CA PRO A 141 1.88 -5.06 9.46
C PRO A 141 1.46 -5.80 10.76
N ARG A 142 0.39 -6.59 10.71
CA ARG A 142 -0.19 -7.23 11.89
C ARG A 142 -0.15 -8.73 11.94
N ASN A 143 -0.33 -9.38 10.83
CA ASN A 143 -0.50 -10.84 10.79
C ASN A 143 0.63 -11.53 10.05
N ASP A 144 1.66 -10.77 9.69
CA ASP A 144 2.85 -11.23 8.96
C ASP A 144 2.51 -12.02 7.67
N ARG A 145 1.30 -11.78 7.14
CA ARG A 145 0.89 -12.37 5.87
C ARG A 145 1.54 -11.62 4.72
N THR A 146 2.28 -12.34 3.93
CA THR A 146 2.84 -11.82 2.69
C THR A 146 1.74 -11.67 1.64
N ARG A 147 1.62 -10.48 1.08
CA ARG A 147 0.77 -10.22 -0.07
C ARG A 147 1.63 -10.08 -1.31
N THR A 148 1.32 -10.85 -2.34
CA THR A 148 2.02 -10.83 -3.62
C THR A 148 1.10 -10.31 -4.70
N LYS A 149 1.59 -9.35 -5.49
CA LYS A 149 0.90 -8.81 -6.65
C LYS A 149 1.87 -8.66 -7.82
N VAL A 150 1.34 -8.63 -9.04
CA VAL A 150 2.12 -8.47 -10.26
C VAL A 150 1.54 -7.33 -11.07
N ILE A 151 2.41 -6.47 -11.57
CA ILE A 151 2.08 -5.44 -12.57
C ILE A 151 2.98 -5.64 -13.78
N GLY A 152 2.53 -5.23 -14.96
CA GLY A 152 3.34 -5.35 -16.17
C GLY A 152 2.78 -4.58 -17.34
N CYS A 153 3.61 -4.42 -18.35
CA CYS A 153 3.23 -3.83 -19.63
C CYS A 153 4.02 -4.46 -20.77
N ILE A 154 3.50 -4.31 -21.99
CA ILE A 154 4.21 -4.66 -23.23
C ILE A 154 4.80 -3.39 -23.82
N ARG A 155 6.05 -3.45 -24.21
CA ARG A 155 6.76 -2.39 -24.90
C ARG A 155 7.23 -2.89 -26.25
N SER A 156 6.90 -2.14 -27.31
CA SER A 156 7.42 -2.43 -28.65
C SER A 156 8.88 -1.97 -28.77
N ARG A 157 9.67 -2.75 -29.48
CA ARG A 157 11.02 -2.37 -29.89
C ARG A 157 10.88 -1.29 -30.98
N VAL A 158 11.26 -0.07 -30.65
CA VAL A 158 11.36 0.98 -31.66
C VAL A 158 12.74 0.87 -32.29
N ASN A 159 12.82 0.36 -33.52
CA ASN A 159 14.03 0.50 -34.29
C ASN A 159 14.17 1.97 -34.67
N SER A 160 15.11 2.69 -34.06
CA SER A 160 15.52 4.00 -34.55
C SER A 160 16.27 3.76 -35.85
N TYR A 161 15.64 4.18 -36.96
CA TYR A 161 16.27 4.25 -38.28
C TYR A 161 17.28 5.39 -38.31
#